data_fec9c7570a17d0803aa4a281d9f3a88b
#
_entry.id   fec9c7570a17d0803aa4a281d9f3a88b
#
_cell.length_a   1.000
_cell.length_b   1.000
_cell.length_c   1.000
_cell.angle_alpha   90.00
_cell.angle_beta   90.00
_cell.angle_gamma   90.00
#
_symmetry.space_group_name_H-M   'P 1'
#
loop_
_entity.id
_entity.type
_entity.pdbx_description
1 polymer ?
#
loop_
_entity_poly.entity_id
_entity_poly.type
_entity_poly.pdbx_seq_one_letter_code
_entity_poly.pdbx_strand_id
1 'polypeptide(L)'
;MSENPGGTSTWQALRGNLRAGTRLALFLPVHAADIRVSAANYAWLVAVSFAVWLLGGMAREGFPGTLNPGALTVGLAQIPIVLLFCVVAAGVLRQPAHALGFALLMVATDPLFELAAVLVYHLSQIEWIAECVGKHDRFCF
;
A
#
# COMPACT_ATOMS: atom_id res chain seq x y z
N MET A 1 -24.29 22.41 18.75
CA MET A 1 -23.23 21.70 17.99
C MET A 1 -21.92 22.42 18.29
N SER A 2 -21.13 21.86 19.18
CA SER A 2 -19.85 22.46 19.61
C SER A 2 -18.79 22.02 18.59
N GLU A 3 -18.34 22.90 17.72
CA GLU A 3 -17.15 22.73 16.92
C GLU A 3 -15.96 22.61 17.86
N ASN A 4 -15.33 21.45 17.83
CA ASN A 4 -14.14 21.18 18.63
C ASN A 4 -12.93 21.82 17.91
N PRO A 5 -12.35 22.95 18.42
CA PRO A 5 -11.32 23.72 17.74
C PRO A 5 -9.92 23.06 17.75
N GLY A 6 -9.86 21.77 18.12
CA GLY A 6 -8.63 20.98 18.16
C GLY A 6 -8.55 19.85 17.11
N GLY A 7 -9.47 19.82 16.14
CA GLY A 7 -9.51 18.79 15.10
C GLY A 7 -8.29 18.88 14.16
N THR A 8 -7.29 18.05 14.41
CA THR A 8 -6.23 17.85 13.39
C THR A 8 -6.87 17.48 12.07
N SER A 9 -6.53 18.19 11.00
CA SER A 9 -7.13 17.96 9.68
C SER A 9 -6.93 16.49 9.29
N THR A 10 -7.90 15.92 8.58
CA THR A 10 -7.85 14.54 8.06
C THR A 10 -6.55 14.29 7.31
N TRP A 11 -6.03 15.32 6.64
CA TRP A 11 -4.76 15.30 5.92
C TRP A 11 -3.55 15.10 6.85
N GLN A 12 -3.52 15.74 8.00
CA GLN A 12 -2.44 15.55 8.98
C GLN A 12 -2.45 14.15 9.57
N ALA A 13 -3.64 13.60 9.82
CA ALA A 13 -3.80 12.23 10.30
C ALA A 13 -3.36 11.22 9.24
N LEU A 14 -3.76 11.40 7.97
CA LEU A 14 -3.35 10.57 6.85
C LEU A 14 -1.83 10.57 6.67
N ARG A 15 -1.22 11.75 6.66
CA ARG A 15 0.23 11.91 6.52
C ARG A 15 0.99 11.27 7.70
N GLY A 16 0.47 11.38 8.92
CA GLY A 16 1.04 10.72 10.10
C GLY A 16 1.01 9.20 9.96
N ASN A 17 -0.13 8.65 9.56
CA ASN A 17 -0.30 7.20 9.36
C ASN A 17 0.57 6.65 8.21
N LEU A 18 0.68 7.37 7.09
CA LEU A 18 1.59 7.01 6.00
C LEU A 18 3.05 7.01 6.45
N ARG A 19 3.46 8.01 7.23
CA ARG A 19 4.81 8.06 7.81
C ARG A 19 5.06 6.90 8.77
N ALA A 20 4.08 6.53 9.59
CA ALA A 20 4.17 5.37 10.47
C ALA A 20 4.29 4.07 9.65
N GLY A 21 3.48 3.91 8.59
CA GLY A 21 3.57 2.79 7.64
C GLY A 21 4.94 2.71 6.96
N THR A 22 5.49 3.84 6.51
CA THR A 22 6.84 3.91 5.91
C THR A 22 7.91 3.44 6.89
N ARG A 23 7.85 3.90 8.15
CA ARG A 23 8.80 3.48 9.19
C ARG A 23 8.69 1.98 9.45
N LEU A 24 7.47 1.44 9.50
CA LEU A 24 7.25 0.01 9.70
C LEU A 24 7.80 -0.81 8.52
N ALA A 25 7.55 -0.39 7.29
CA ALA A 25 8.07 -1.06 6.09
C ALA A 25 9.60 -1.08 6.03
N LEU A 26 10.25 -0.08 6.63
CA LEU A 26 11.70 0.02 6.76
C LEU A 26 12.24 -0.60 8.06
N PHE A 27 11.43 -1.39 8.77
CA PHE A 27 11.76 -2.00 10.07
C PHE A 27 12.19 -1.00 11.15
N LEU A 28 11.75 0.25 11.04
CA LEU A 28 12.02 1.29 12.03
C LEU A 28 10.97 1.24 13.15
N PRO A 29 11.32 1.59 14.39
CA PRO A 29 10.38 1.56 15.49
C PRO A 29 9.24 2.57 15.27
N VAL A 30 8.01 2.10 15.46
CA VAL A 30 6.77 2.89 15.39
C VAL A 30 6.15 2.92 16.78
N HIS A 31 5.81 4.10 17.27
CA HIS A 31 5.14 4.26 18.54
C HIS A 31 3.63 4.30 18.33
N ALA A 32 2.88 3.72 19.25
CA ALA A 32 1.41 3.72 19.20
C ALA A 32 0.81 5.14 19.14
N ALA A 33 1.51 6.12 19.70
CA ALA A 33 1.13 7.53 19.67
C ALA A 33 1.24 8.17 18.27
N ASP A 34 2.01 7.57 17.35
CA ASP A 34 2.19 8.06 15.98
C ASP A 34 1.00 7.68 15.08
N ILE A 35 0.14 6.77 15.56
CA ILE A 35 -0.95 6.19 14.78
C ILE A 35 -2.27 6.79 15.22
N ARG A 36 -3.00 7.38 14.30
CA ARG A 36 -4.35 7.90 14.55
C ARG A 36 -5.37 6.90 14.02
N VAL A 37 -5.85 6.05 14.93
CA VAL A 37 -6.82 5.01 14.63
C VAL A 37 -8.22 5.62 14.49
N SER A 38 -8.78 5.58 13.27
CA SER A 38 -10.14 5.99 12.98
C SER A 38 -10.61 5.28 11.72
N ALA A 39 -11.90 4.94 11.65
CA ALA A 39 -12.51 4.31 10.48
C ALA A 39 -12.38 5.20 9.22
N ALA A 40 -12.49 6.51 9.39
CA ALA A 40 -12.30 7.47 8.30
C ALA A 40 -10.87 7.45 7.77
N ASN A 41 -9.87 7.41 8.66
CA ASN A 41 -8.46 7.31 8.25
C ASN A 41 -8.17 5.98 7.56
N TYR A 42 -8.76 4.88 8.02
CA TYR A 42 -8.66 3.59 7.36
C TYR A 42 -9.23 3.65 5.93
N ALA A 43 -10.45 4.19 5.76
CA ALA A 43 -11.06 4.33 4.44
C ALA A 43 -10.21 5.18 3.48
N TRP A 44 -9.65 6.30 3.97
CA TRP A 44 -8.75 7.13 3.17
C TRP A 44 -7.45 6.42 2.79
N LEU A 45 -6.85 5.64 3.69
CA LEU A 45 -5.66 4.85 3.39
C LEU A 45 -5.96 3.76 2.35
N VAL A 46 -7.09 3.06 2.49
CA VAL A 46 -7.55 2.08 1.48
C VAL A 46 -7.71 2.74 0.12
N ALA A 47 -8.33 3.94 0.06
CA ALA A 47 -8.49 4.67 -1.20
C ALA A 47 -7.14 5.06 -1.83
N VAL A 48 -6.19 5.53 -1.01
CA VAL A 48 -4.82 5.87 -1.46
C VAL A 48 -4.09 4.62 -1.93
N SER A 49 -4.14 3.52 -1.16
CA SER A 49 -3.50 2.25 -1.51
C SER A 49 -4.04 1.72 -2.84
N PHE A 50 -5.36 1.73 -3.00
CA PHE A 50 -6.02 1.32 -4.23
C PHE A 50 -5.63 2.19 -5.43
N ALA A 51 -5.55 3.52 -5.24
CA ALA A 51 -5.11 4.44 -6.29
C ALA A 51 -3.66 4.18 -6.71
N VAL A 52 -2.75 3.95 -5.74
CA VAL A 52 -1.35 3.61 -6.02
C VAL A 52 -1.23 2.27 -6.74
N TRP A 53 -2.00 1.25 -6.31
CA TRP A 53 -2.06 -0.05 -6.98
C TRP A 53 -2.54 0.07 -8.44
N LEU A 54 -3.60 0.86 -8.68
CA LEU A 54 -4.12 1.09 -10.03
C LEU A 54 -3.09 1.80 -10.92
N LEU A 55 -2.46 2.87 -10.40
CA LEU A 55 -1.41 3.60 -11.11
C LEU A 55 -0.17 2.73 -11.36
N GLY A 56 0.20 1.89 -10.39
CA GLY A 56 1.29 0.94 -10.52
C GLY A 56 1.02 -0.10 -11.61
N GLY A 57 -0.21 -0.62 -11.69
CA GLY A 57 -0.66 -1.50 -12.78
C GLY A 57 -0.55 -0.82 -14.15
N MET A 58 -1.05 0.42 -14.26
CA MET A 58 -0.95 1.20 -15.50
C MET A 58 0.51 1.49 -15.89
N ALA A 59 1.39 1.73 -14.92
CA ALA A 59 2.81 1.95 -15.19
C ALA A 59 3.52 0.70 -15.71
N ARG A 60 3.08 -0.50 -15.29
CA ARG A 60 3.65 -1.78 -15.75
C ARG A 60 3.14 -2.21 -17.12
N GLU A 61 1.85 -1.99 -17.40
CA GLU A 61 1.20 -2.47 -18.63
C GLU A 61 1.21 -1.41 -19.75
N GLY A 62 1.55 -0.17 -19.43
CA GLY A 62 1.47 0.96 -20.37
C GLY A 62 0.07 1.60 -20.42
N PHE A 63 -0.01 2.75 -21.08
CA PHE A 63 -1.28 3.49 -21.24
C PHE A 63 -1.66 3.57 -22.74
N PRO A 64 -2.92 3.30 -23.13
CA PRO A 64 -4.04 2.85 -22.31
C PRO A 64 -3.98 1.34 -22.09
N GLY A 65 -3.66 0.91 -20.87
CA GLY A 65 -3.67 -0.50 -20.50
C GLY A 65 -5.09 -1.08 -20.55
N THR A 66 -5.21 -2.35 -20.87
CA THR A 66 -6.48 -3.07 -20.73
C THR A 66 -6.74 -3.33 -19.25
N LEU A 67 -7.75 -2.66 -18.68
CA LEU A 67 -8.19 -2.97 -17.33
C LEU A 67 -8.65 -4.44 -17.29
N ASN A 68 -7.91 -5.27 -16.60
CA ASN A 68 -8.30 -6.66 -16.38
C ASN A 68 -9.35 -6.72 -15.25
N PRO A 69 -10.63 -7.04 -15.55
CA PRO A 69 -11.67 -7.10 -14.53
C PRO A 69 -11.36 -8.10 -13.42
N GLY A 70 -10.65 -9.18 -13.73
CA GLY A 70 -10.20 -10.18 -12.76
C GLY A 70 -9.22 -9.60 -11.75
N ALA A 71 -8.26 -8.79 -12.19
CA ALA A 71 -7.30 -8.12 -11.30
C ALA A 71 -8.02 -7.13 -10.36
N LEU A 72 -9.02 -6.40 -10.86
CA LEU A 72 -9.83 -5.50 -10.04
C LEU A 72 -10.58 -6.26 -8.94
N THR A 73 -11.19 -7.39 -9.29
CA THR A 73 -11.89 -8.24 -8.32
C THR A 73 -10.96 -8.75 -7.24
N VAL A 74 -9.75 -9.20 -7.60
CA VAL A 74 -8.73 -9.65 -6.64
C VAL A 74 -8.29 -8.51 -5.73
N GLY A 75 -8.00 -7.32 -6.28
CA GLY A 75 -7.62 -6.13 -5.50
C GLY A 75 -8.69 -5.71 -4.50
N LEU A 76 -9.96 -5.73 -4.91
CA LEU A 76 -11.07 -5.41 -4.00
C LEU A 76 -11.30 -6.50 -2.94
N ALA A 77 -11.11 -7.77 -3.27
CA ALA A 77 -11.26 -8.89 -2.32
C ALA A 77 -10.15 -8.88 -1.26
N GLN A 78 -8.98 -8.32 -1.54
CA GLN A 78 -7.88 -8.20 -0.59
C GLN A 78 -8.28 -7.34 0.63
N ILE A 79 -9.09 -6.32 0.47
CA ILE A 79 -9.50 -5.40 1.55
C ILE A 79 -10.20 -6.15 2.70
N PRO A 80 -11.30 -6.90 2.47
CA PRO A 80 -11.95 -7.65 3.55
C PRO A 80 -11.09 -8.78 4.10
N ILE A 81 -10.22 -9.40 3.27
CA ILE A 81 -9.32 -10.46 3.71
C ILE A 81 -8.30 -9.92 4.71
N VAL A 82 -7.65 -8.79 4.44
CA VAL A 82 -6.71 -8.14 5.37
C VAL A 82 -7.41 -7.74 6.65
N LEU A 83 -8.61 -7.17 6.56
CA LEU A 83 -9.39 -6.79 7.74
C LEU A 83 -9.72 -8.02 8.61
N LEU A 84 -10.19 -9.10 7.99
CA LEU A 84 -10.48 -10.36 8.68
C LEU A 84 -9.23 -10.92 9.36
N PHE A 85 -8.09 -10.94 8.65
CA PHE A 85 -6.82 -11.37 9.22
C PHE A 85 -6.43 -10.53 10.44
N CYS A 86 -6.57 -9.21 10.39
CA CYS A 86 -6.27 -8.32 11.52
C CYS A 86 -7.19 -8.57 12.72
N VAL A 87 -8.49 -8.84 12.48
CA VAL A 87 -9.44 -9.18 13.53
C VAL A 87 -9.06 -10.50 14.19
N VAL A 88 -8.73 -11.53 13.42
CA VAL A 88 -8.29 -12.84 13.92
C VAL A 88 -6.98 -12.69 14.69
N ALA A 89 -5.98 -11.99 14.16
CA ALA A 89 -4.71 -11.76 14.82
C ALA A 89 -4.88 -11.01 16.15
N ALA A 90 -5.70 -9.97 16.19
CA ALA A 90 -6.01 -9.22 17.41
C ALA A 90 -6.73 -10.11 18.45
N GLY A 91 -7.60 -11.01 18.01
CA GLY A 91 -8.28 -12.01 18.85
C GLY A 91 -7.28 -12.99 19.45
N VAL A 92 -6.37 -13.55 18.66
CA VAL A 92 -5.30 -14.46 19.11
C VAL A 92 -4.38 -13.77 20.13
N LEU A 93 -4.03 -12.51 19.89
CA LEU A 93 -3.21 -11.69 20.80
C LEU A 93 -3.99 -11.21 22.03
N ARG A 94 -5.29 -11.55 22.14
CA ARG A 94 -6.20 -11.09 23.21
C ARG A 94 -6.29 -9.55 23.32
N GLN A 95 -6.12 -8.86 22.20
CA GLN A 95 -6.17 -7.40 22.11
C GLN A 95 -7.14 -6.94 20.99
N PRO A 96 -8.43 -7.28 21.08
CA PRO A 96 -9.39 -7.00 20.00
C PRO A 96 -9.54 -5.50 19.69
N ALA A 97 -9.30 -4.63 20.69
CA ALA A 97 -9.32 -3.18 20.50
C ALA A 97 -8.26 -2.67 19.52
N HIS A 98 -7.21 -3.43 19.24
CA HIS A 98 -6.12 -3.05 18.35
C HIS A 98 -6.31 -3.54 16.90
N ALA A 99 -7.39 -4.28 16.61
CA ALA A 99 -7.65 -4.84 15.27
C ALA A 99 -7.62 -3.77 14.17
N LEU A 100 -8.30 -2.64 14.40
CA LEU A 100 -8.33 -1.54 13.45
C LEU A 100 -6.95 -0.86 13.31
N GLY A 101 -6.17 -0.78 14.39
CA GLY A 101 -4.79 -0.28 14.36
C GLY A 101 -3.87 -1.16 13.52
N PHE A 102 -3.99 -2.49 13.64
CA PHE A 102 -3.25 -3.43 12.81
C PHE A 102 -3.65 -3.33 11.34
N ALA A 103 -4.95 -3.26 11.04
CA ALA A 103 -5.45 -3.09 9.69
C ALA A 103 -4.94 -1.78 9.06
N LEU A 104 -4.95 -0.70 9.82
CA LEU A 104 -4.47 0.60 9.38
C LEU A 104 -2.97 0.59 9.06
N LEU A 105 -2.16 -0.07 9.91
CA LEU A 105 -0.73 -0.23 9.66
C LEU A 105 -0.46 -1.07 8.42
N MET A 106 -1.16 -2.20 8.25
CA MET A 106 -1.03 -3.05 7.06
C MET A 106 -1.33 -2.26 5.79
N VAL A 107 -2.47 -1.57 5.73
CA VAL A 107 -2.84 -0.79 4.56
C VAL A 107 -1.91 0.42 4.33
N ALA A 108 -1.33 0.99 5.40
CA ALA A 108 -0.37 2.10 5.26
C ALA A 108 0.98 1.66 4.67
N THR A 109 1.33 0.38 4.73
CA THR A 109 2.55 -0.17 4.11
C THR A 109 2.36 -0.55 2.65
N ASP A 110 1.14 -0.89 2.20
CA ASP A 110 0.84 -1.34 0.85
C ASP A 110 1.35 -0.41 -0.26
N PRO A 111 1.16 0.94 -0.20
CA PRO A 111 1.64 1.84 -1.24
C PRO A 111 3.14 1.78 -1.46
N LEU A 112 3.90 1.51 -0.40
CA LEU A 112 5.36 1.41 -0.49
C LEU A 112 5.79 0.12 -1.18
N PHE A 113 5.15 -1.01 -0.83
CA PHE A 113 5.43 -2.28 -1.50
C PHE A 113 5.05 -2.23 -2.96
N GLU A 114 3.95 -1.59 -3.32
CA GLU A 114 3.55 -1.39 -4.71
C GLU A 114 4.56 -0.53 -5.48
N LEU A 115 5.00 0.60 -4.89
CA LEU A 115 6.03 1.45 -5.49
C LEU A 115 7.37 0.70 -5.65
N ALA A 116 7.76 -0.09 -4.66
CA ALA A 116 8.94 -0.95 -4.74
C ALA A 116 8.80 -1.99 -5.85
N ALA A 117 7.63 -2.63 -5.99
CA ALA A 117 7.37 -3.60 -7.05
C ALA A 117 7.44 -2.97 -8.44
N VAL A 118 6.88 -1.77 -8.62
CA VAL A 118 6.98 -1.00 -9.87
C VAL A 118 8.43 -0.66 -10.19
N LEU A 119 9.19 -0.20 -9.18
CA LEU A 119 10.61 0.13 -9.35
C LEU A 119 11.43 -1.10 -9.77
N VAL A 120 11.26 -2.23 -9.07
CA VAL A 120 11.95 -3.49 -9.39
C VAL A 120 11.59 -3.96 -10.80
N TYR A 121 10.31 -3.87 -11.18
CA TYR A 121 9.87 -4.20 -12.54
C TYR A 121 10.60 -3.37 -13.59
N HIS A 122 10.67 -2.05 -13.44
CA HIS A 122 11.35 -1.20 -14.40
C HIS A 122 12.88 -1.41 -14.42
N LEU A 123 13.49 -1.66 -13.26
CA LEU A 123 14.91 -1.99 -13.19
C LEU A 123 15.23 -3.30 -13.92
N SER A 124 14.40 -4.33 -13.74
CA SER A 124 14.58 -5.60 -14.45
C SER A 124 14.45 -5.46 -15.97
N GLN A 125 13.62 -4.55 -16.46
CA GLN A 125 13.53 -4.24 -17.89
C GLN A 125 14.82 -3.59 -18.42
N ILE A 126 15.45 -2.72 -17.63
CA ILE A 126 16.71 -2.07 -18.01
C ILE A 126 17.85 -3.10 -18.08
N GLU A 127 17.96 -4.01 -17.13
CA GLU A 127 18.96 -5.08 -17.13
C GLU A 127 18.78 -6.01 -18.34
N TRP A 128 17.53 -6.40 -18.65
CA TRP A 128 17.24 -7.21 -19.82
C TRP A 128 17.62 -6.50 -21.13
N ILE A 129 17.32 -5.20 -21.26
CA ILE A 129 17.72 -4.39 -22.43
C ILE A 129 19.23 -4.31 -22.51
N ALA A 130 19.94 -4.06 -21.39
CA ALA A 130 21.41 -4.01 -21.34
C ALA A 130 22.05 -5.34 -21.76
N GLU A 131 21.46 -6.46 -21.34
CA GLU A 131 21.90 -7.79 -21.73
C GLU A 131 21.67 -8.08 -23.23
N CYS A 132 20.52 -7.65 -23.77
CA CYS A 132 20.23 -7.77 -25.20
C CYS A 132 21.16 -6.91 -26.05
N VAL A 133 21.43 -5.65 -25.63
CA VAL A 133 22.34 -4.75 -26.33
C VAL A 133 23.80 -5.24 -26.24
N GLY A 134 24.22 -5.79 -25.07
CA GLY A 134 25.56 -6.32 -24.88
C GLY A 134 25.84 -7.64 -25.62
N LYS A 135 24.78 -8.40 -25.95
CA LYS A 135 24.87 -9.65 -26.74
C LYS A 135 24.71 -9.43 -28.26
N HIS A 136 24.66 -8.19 -28.73
CA HIS A 136 24.39 -7.88 -30.15
C HIS A 136 25.42 -8.45 -31.15
N ASP A 137 26.46 -9.14 -30.68
CA ASP A 137 27.39 -9.84 -31.57
C ASP A 137 26.98 -11.28 -31.91
N ARG A 138 25.93 -11.82 -31.37
CA ARG A 138 25.63 -13.24 -31.66
C ARG A 138 24.20 -13.69 -31.88
N PHE A 139 23.12 -13.13 -31.53
CA PHE A 139 21.76 -13.67 -31.78
C PHE A 139 20.68 -12.79 -31.15
N CYS A 140 20.22 -11.77 -31.88
CA CYS A 140 18.86 -11.22 -31.75
C CYS A 140 18.16 -11.33 -33.13
N PHE A 141 17.81 -12.56 -33.50
CA PHE A 141 16.84 -12.86 -34.56
C PHE A 141 15.90 -13.93 -34.03
#